data_4b146a51d514b5acf0f028978a5e5d95
#
_entry.id   4b146a51d514b5acf0f028978a5e5d95
#
_cell.length_a   1.000
_cell.length_b   1.000
_cell.length_c   1.000
_cell.angle_alpha   90.00
_cell.angle_beta   90.00
_cell.angle_gamma   90.00
#
_symmetry.space_group_name_H-M   'P 1'
#
loop_
_entity.id
_entity.type
_entity.pdbx_description
1 polymer ?
#
loop_
_entity_poly.entity_id
_entity_poly.type
_entity_poly.pdbx_seq_one_letter_code
_entity_poly.pdbx_strand_id
1 'polypeptide(L)'
;MDKRKELDLQKKATQIRKYIIEEVFSAKSGHPGGSLSCTDILTVLYFDEMNVDPKNPKWPDRDRFVLSKGHCAPALYATLAVKGFFPEKDLYTFRKADSYLEGHPSMRYVPVSYTHLRAHETP
;
A
#
# COMPACT_ATOMS: atom_id res chain seq x y z
N MET A 1 -20.50 -8.64 -8.42
CA MET A 1 -20.32 -7.45 -7.56
C MET A 1 -21.48 -6.49 -7.81
N ASP A 2 -22.13 -6.03 -6.76
CA ASP A 2 -23.22 -5.08 -6.95
C ASP A 2 -22.71 -3.66 -7.21
N LYS A 3 -23.58 -2.79 -7.71
CA LYS A 3 -23.19 -1.43 -8.11
C LYS A 3 -22.73 -0.58 -6.93
N ARG A 4 -23.33 -0.79 -5.75
CA ARG A 4 -22.96 -0.03 -4.55
C ARG A 4 -21.53 -0.35 -4.15
N LYS A 5 -21.16 -1.63 -4.14
CA LYS A 5 -19.82 -2.08 -3.80
C LYS A 5 -18.82 -1.60 -4.84
N GLU A 6 -19.18 -1.70 -6.11
CA GLU A 6 -18.32 -1.21 -7.19
C GLU A 6 -18.03 0.28 -7.04
N LEU A 7 -19.06 1.08 -6.73
CA LEU A 7 -18.88 2.52 -6.54
C LEU A 7 -18.01 2.82 -5.34
N ASP A 8 -18.19 2.09 -4.24
CA ASP A 8 -17.35 2.26 -3.05
C ASP A 8 -15.89 1.95 -3.35
N LEU A 9 -15.62 0.87 -4.09
CA LEU A 9 -14.26 0.52 -4.49
C LEU A 9 -13.65 1.58 -5.39
N GLN A 10 -14.43 2.15 -6.31
CA GLN A 10 -13.96 3.23 -7.18
C GLN A 10 -13.57 4.46 -6.39
N LYS A 11 -14.36 4.81 -5.37
CA LYS A 11 -14.05 5.94 -4.50
C LYS A 11 -12.76 5.71 -3.72
N LYS A 12 -12.56 4.50 -3.21
CA LYS A 12 -11.34 4.15 -2.50
C LYS A 12 -10.12 4.18 -3.42
N ALA A 13 -10.27 3.68 -4.64
CA ALA A 13 -9.18 3.71 -5.62
C ALA A 13 -8.80 5.15 -5.96
N THR A 14 -9.77 6.04 -6.09
CA THR A 14 -9.51 7.46 -6.36
C THR A 14 -8.76 8.10 -5.19
N GLN A 15 -9.17 7.82 -3.96
CA GLN A 15 -8.50 8.33 -2.77
C GLN A 15 -7.06 7.81 -2.69
N ILE A 16 -6.87 6.53 -2.97
CA ILE A 16 -5.53 5.93 -2.97
C ILE A 16 -4.64 6.59 -4.01
N ARG A 17 -5.13 6.83 -5.23
CA ARG A 17 -4.37 7.52 -6.27
C ARG A 17 -3.97 8.93 -5.85
N LYS A 18 -4.87 9.64 -5.20
CA LYS A 18 -4.58 10.97 -4.68
C LYS A 18 -3.43 10.91 -3.68
N TYR A 19 -3.47 9.97 -2.75
CA TYR A 19 -2.39 9.80 -1.79
C TYR A 19 -1.07 9.38 -2.42
N ILE A 20 -1.10 8.55 -3.46
CA ILE A 20 0.13 8.19 -4.19
C ILE A 20 0.83 9.43 -4.72
N ILE A 21 0.08 10.31 -5.36
CA ILE A 21 0.64 11.55 -5.91
C ILE A 21 1.19 12.43 -4.77
N GLU A 22 0.44 12.54 -3.66
CA GLU A 22 0.88 13.35 -2.53
C GLU A 22 2.13 12.78 -1.86
N GLU A 23 2.25 11.44 -1.73
CA GLU A 23 3.45 10.81 -1.18
C GLU A 23 4.68 11.13 -2.03
N VAL A 24 4.57 10.94 -3.34
CA VAL A 24 5.68 11.18 -4.27
C VAL A 24 6.06 12.65 -4.27
N PHE A 25 5.09 13.53 -4.28
CA PHE A 25 5.33 14.97 -4.23
C PHE A 25 6.01 15.37 -2.91
N SER A 26 5.51 14.88 -1.79
CA SER A 26 6.05 15.20 -0.47
C SER A 26 7.50 14.72 -0.32
N ALA A 27 7.80 13.55 -0.85
CA ALA A 27 9.15 12.98 -0.80
C ALA A 27 10.08 13.60 -1.85
N LYS A 28 9.53 14.29 -2.83
CA LYS A 28 10.28 14.83 -3.99
C LYS A 28 11.08 13.72 -4.69
N SER A 29 10.55 12.53 -4.67
CA SER A 29 11.25 11.33 -5.14
C SER A 29 10.23 10.22 -5.40
N GLY A 30 10.55 9.33 -6.34
CA GLY A 30 9.74 8.18 -6.64
C GLY A 30 9.10 8.25 -8.01
N HIS A 31 8.50 7.13 -8.39
CA HIS A 31 7.86 6.98 -9.70
C HIS A 31 6.38 6.64 -9.50
N PRO A 32 5.47 7.57 -9.80
CA PRO A 32 4.05 7.32 -9.56
C PRO A 32 3.42 6.32 -10.52
N GLY A 33 4.00 6.15 -11.72
CA GLY A 33 3.39 5.31 -12.77
C GLY A 33 3.10 3.89 -12.34
N GLY A 34 4.08 3.20 -11.76
CA GLY A 34 3.90 1.83 -11.31
C GLY A 34 2.89 1.70 -10.19
N SER A 35 2.89 2.66 -9.26
CA SER A 35 1.92 2.70 -8.17
C SER A 35 0.51 2.95 -8.68
N LEU A 36 0.35 3.90 -9.59
CA LEU A 36 -0.96 4.20 -10.17
C LEU A 36 -1.51 3.02 -10.96
N SER A 37 -0.63 2.27 -11.66
CA SER A 37 -1.06 1.16 -12.49
C SER A 37 -1.59 -0.03 -11.67
N CYS A 38 -1.14 -0.22 -10.44
CA CYS A 38 -1.58 -1.34 -9.61
C CYS A 38 -2.66 -0.96 -8.58
N THR A 39 -3.13 0.28 -8.60
CA THR A 39 -4.09 0.78 -7.60
C THR A 39 -5.39 -0.03 -7.58
N ASP A 40 -5.98 -0.31 -8.75
CA ASP A 40 -7.25 -1.01 -8.79
C ASP A 40 -7.13 -2.44 -8.24
N ILE A 41 -6.03 -3.12 -8.57
CA ILE A 41 -5.77 -4.46 -8.06
C ILE A 41 -5.65 -4.43 -6.54
N LEU A 42 -4.86 -3.52 -5.99
CA LEU A 42 -4.69 -3.39 -4.54
C LEU A 42 -6.00 -3.05 -3.85
N THR A 43 -6.81 -2.19 -4.46
CA THR A 43 -8.09 -1.80 -3.89
C THR A 43 -9.02 -3.00 -3.77
N VAL A 44 -9.14 -3.80 -4.83
CA VAL A 44 -9.99 -4.98 -4.81
C VAL A 44 -9.47 -6.00 -3.80
N LEU A 45 -8.15 -6.21 -3.73
CA LEU A 45 -7.58 -7.17 -2.80
C LEU A 45 -7.85 -6.76 -1.35
N TYR A 46 -7.53 -5.54 -0.97
CA TYR A 46 -7.61 -5.13 0.44
C TYR A 46 -9.01 -4.79 0.91
N PHE A 47 -9.91 -4.39 0.02
CA PHE A 47 -11.24 -3.97 0.42
C PHE A 47 -12.34 -4.96 0.06
N ASP A 48 -12.04 -6.01 -0.69
CA ASP A 48 -13.04 -6.99 -1.09
C ASP A 48 -12.59 -8.45 -0.90
N GLU A 49 -11.41 -8.82 -1.37
CA GLU A 49 -11.03 -10.22 -1.47
C GLU A 49 -10.22 -10.76 -0.28
N MET A 50 -9.29 -9.98 0.25
CA MET A 50 -8.38 -10.46 1.28
C MET A 50 -9.00 -10.45 2.66
N ASN A 51 -8.69 -11.49 3.44
CA ASN A 51 -9.05 -11.56 4.85
C ASN A 51 -7.91 -10.97 5.67
N VAL A 52 -8.04 -9.70 5.99
CA VAL A 52 -7.09 -8.95 6.81
C VAL A 52 -7.86 -8.08 7.79
N ASP A 53 -7.24 -7.76 8.92
CA ASP A 53 -7.87 -6.95 9.97
C ASP A 53 -6.89 -5.86 10.41
N PRO A 54 -7.19 -4.58 10.14
CA PRO A 54 -6.35 -3.47 10.57
C PRO A 54 -6.14 -3.41 12.09
N LYS A 55 -7.10 -3.93 12.85
CA LYS A 55 -7.01 -3.96 14.32
C LYS A 55 -6.16 -5.11 14.82
N ASN A 56 -5.89 -6.10 13.98
CA ASN A 56 -5.05 -7.24 14.31
C ASN A 56 -4.16 -7.57 13.10
N PRO A 57 -3.17 -6.70 12.81
CA PRO A 57 -2.38 -6.83 11.59
C PRO A 57 -1.51 -8.08 11.53
N LYS A 58 -1.27 -8.72 12.66
CA LYS A 58 -0.46 -9.95 12.71
C LYS A 58 -1.31 -11.21 12.90
N TRP A 59 -2.60 -11.11 12.66
CA TRP A 59 -3.51 -12.24 12.75
C TRP A 59 -2.93 -13.44 11.99
N PRO A 60 -2.77 -14.61 12.66
CA PRO A 60 -2.06 -15.74 12.03
C PRO A 60 -2.74 -16.29 10.79
N ASP A 61 -4.06 -16.21 10.73
CA ASP A 61 -4.84 -16.76 9.60
C ASP A 61 -5.13 -15.72 8.52
N ARG A 62 -4.48 -14.56 8.59
CA ARG A 62 -4.69 -13.51 7.60
C ARG A 62 -4.16 -13.88 6.23
N ASP A 63 -4.79 -13.34 5.20
CA ASP A 63 -4.24 -13.40 3.87
C ASP A 63 -2.98 -12.53 3.77
N ARG A 64 -2.05 -12.95 2.96
CA ARG A 64 -0.75 -12.29 2.86
C ARG A 64 -0.53 -11.78 1.45
N PHE A 65 -0.10 -10.55 1.35
CA PHE A 65 0.21 -9.90 0.08
C PHE A 65 1.72 -9.79 -0.09
N VAL A 66 2.20 -10.13 -1.28
CA VAL A 66 3.62 -10.03 -1.60
C VAL A 66 3.79 -9.06 -2.76
N LEU A 67 4.52 -7.97 -2.51
CA LEU A 67 4.76 -6.95 -3.53
C LEU A 67 6.10 -7.20 -4.20
N SER A 68 6.06 -7.86 -5.39
CA SER A 68 7.26 -8.09 -6.18
C SER A 68 7.86 -6.80 -6.72
N LYS A 69 7.01 -5.81 -6.94
CA LYS A 69 7.41 -4.48 -7.40
C LYS A 69 7.67 -3.59 -6.17
N GLY A 70 8.76 -3.89 -5.45
CA GLY A 70 9.04 -3.16 -4.21
C GLY A 70 9.12 -1.65 -4.38
N HIS A 71 9.48 -1.18 -5.58
CA HIS A 71 9.52 0.26 -5.89
C HIS A 71 8.14 0.91 -6.00
N CYS A 72 7.07 0.11 -5.96
CA CYS A 72 5.70 0.63 -5.97
C CYS A 72 5.14 0.77 -4.55
N ALA A 73 6.00 1.01 -3.58
CA ALA A 73 5.64 1.19 -2.18
C ALA A 73 4.56 2.25 -1.96
N PRO A 74 4.54 3.39 -2.68
CA PRO A 74 3.48 4.38 -2.45
C PRO A 74 2.07 3.81 -2.58
N ALA A 75 1.85 2.92 -3.55
CA ALA A 75 0.53 2.30 -3.73
C ALA A 75 0.16 1.43 -2.53
N LEU A 76 1.10 0.61 -2.05
CA LEU A 76 0.84 -0.25 -0.91
C LEU A 76 0.59 0.57 0.35
N TYR A 77 1.42 1.57 0.61
CA TYR A 77 1.27 2.40 1.80
C TYR A 77 -0.06 3.16 1.79
N ALA A 78 -0.43 3.75 0.65
CA ALA A 78 -1.71 4.44 0.54
C ALA A 78 -2.89 3.48 0.78
N THR A 79 -2.82 2.28 0.22
CA THR A 79 -3.86 1.27 0.40
C THR A 79 -3.99 0.87 1.87
N LEU A 80 -2.86 0.60 2.54
CA LEU A 80 -2.86 0.22 3.94
C LEU A 80 -3.39 1.33 4.84
N ALA A 81 -3.01 2.58 4.56
CA ALA A 81 -3.49 3.72 5.34
C ALA A 81 -4.99 3.92 5.17
N VAL A 82 -5.50 3.85 3.94
CA VAL A 82 -6.93 3.99 3.68
C VAL A 82 -7.71 2.84 4.31
N LYS A 83 -7.15 1.64 4.33
CA LYS A 83 -7.76 0.50 5.00
C LYS A 83 -7.78 0.64 6.53
N GLY A 84 -6.84 1.41 7.09
CA GLY A 84 -6.82 1.69 8.51
C GLY A 84 -5.67 1.05 9.29
N PHE A 85 -4.64 0.54 8.61
CA PHE A 85 -3.51 -0.09 9.29
C PHE A 85 -2.60 0.91 9.99
N PHE A 86 -2.57 2.15 9.52
CA PHE A 86 -1.85 3.23 10.19
C PHE A 86 -2.48 4.56 9.76
N PRO A 87 -2.17 5.67 10.47
CA PRO A 87 -2.79 6.96 10.17
C PRO A 87 -2.44 7.47 8.77
N GLU A 88 -3.44 7.99 8.06
CA GLU A 88 -3.24 8.52 6.71
C GLU A 88 -2.24 9.68 6.69
N LYS A 89 -2.16 10.47 7.76
CA LYS A 89 -1.21 11.58 7.84
C LYS A 89 0.24 11.12 7.76
N ASP A 90 0.52 9.85 8.12
CA ASP A 90 1.89 9.34 8.08
C ASP A 90 2.39 9.15 6.64
N LEU A 91 1.48 9.14 5.65
CA LEU A 91 1.86 9.03 4.25
C LEU A 91 2.78 10.16 3.80
N TYR A 92 2.67 11.34 4.44
CA TYR A 92 3.51 12.48 4.09
C TYR A 92 4.95 12.34 4.59
N THR A 93 5.23 11.30 5.36
CA THR A 93 6.59 10.99 5.82
C THR A 93 7.30 10.00 4.91
N PHE A 94 6.67 9.59 3.81
CA PHE A 94 7.24 8.61 2.88
C PHE A 94 8.67 8.97 2.49
N ARG A 95 9.58 8.00 2.68
CA ARG A 95 11.02 8.09 2.38
C ARG A 95 11.78 9.18 3.17
N LYS A 96 11.14 9.77 4.17
CA LYS A 96 11.82 10.75 5.01
C LYS A 96 12.62 10.03 6.10
N ALA A 97 13.65 10.69 6.60
CA ALA A 97 14.45 10.18 7.70
C ALA A 97 13.53 9.83 8.88
N ASP A 98 13.82 8.75 9.57
CA ASP A 98 13.08 8.29 10.74
C ASP A 98 11.65 7.81 10.45
N SER A 99 11.23 7.75 9.18
CA SER A 99 9.92 7.19 8.85
C SER A 99 10.00 5.68 8.66
N TYR A 100 8.94 4.98 9.13
CA TYR A 100 8.80 3.56 8.86
C TYR A 100 8.34 3.28 7.44
N LEU A 101 7.94 4.32 6.69
CA LEU A 101 7.50 4.20 5.30
C LEU A 101 8.70 4.34 4.37
N GLU A 102 9.44 3.27 4.25
CA GLU A 102 10.65 3.23 3.43
C GLU A 102 10.34 3.15 1.94
N GLY A 103 11.32 3.44 1.10
CA GLY A 103 11.16 3.38 -0.36
C GLY A 103 10.75 2.01 -0.88
N HIS A 104 11.10 0.95 -0.16
CA HIS A 104 10.64 -0.42 -0.42
C HIS A 104 9.99 -0.93 0.87
N PRO A 105 8.76 -1.48 0.80
CA PRO A 105 8.09 -1.94 2.01
C PRO A 105 8.86 -3.05 2.70
N SER A 106 8.85 -3.03 4.03
CA SER A 106 9.47 -4.08 4.84
C SER A 106 8.44 -4.61 5.82
N MET A 107 8.29 -5.94 5.89
CA MET A 107 7.40 -6.59 6.85
C MET A 107 7.80 -6.25 8.29
N ARG A 108 9.05 -5.87 8.51
CA ARG A 108 9.55 -5.47 9.82
C ARG A 108 8.84 -4.24 10.36
N TYR A 109 8.50 -3.30 9.46
CA TYR A 109 7.88 -2.03 9.83
C TYR A 109 6.42 -1.90 9.38
N VAL A 110 6.05 -2.67 8.35
CA VAL A 110 4.69 -2.65 7.80
C VAL A 110 4.14 -4.08 7.86
N PRO A 111 3.41 -4.43 8.94
CA PRO A 111 3.14 -5.83 9.32
C PRO A 111 2.38 -6.68 8.31
N VAL A 112 1.57 -6.08 7.43
CA VAL A 112 0.76 -6.85 6.48
C VAL A 112 1.33 -6.86 5.08
N SER A 113 2.54 -6.37 4.91
CA SER A 113 3.17 -6.39 3.60
C SER A 113 4.36 -7.34 3.58
N TYR A 114 4.56 -7.95 2.45
CA TYR A 114 5.76 -8.72 2.14
C TYR A 114 6.39 -8.10 0.92
N THR A 115 7.70 -8.10 0.88
CA THR A 115 8.45 -7.62 -0.27
C THR A 115 9.33 -8.74 -0.78
N HIS A 116 9.20 -9.06 -2.06
CA HIS A 116 10.12 -9.96 -2.73
C HIS A 116 11.24 -9.15 -3.34
N LEU A 117 12.46 -9.56 -3.08
CA LEU A 117 13.59 -9.05 -3.82
C LEU A 117 13.64 -9.79 -5.16
N ARG A 118 13.90 -9.06 -6.23
CA ARG A 118 14.14 -9.69 -7.52
C ARG A 118 15.45 -10.47 -7.42
N ALA A 119 15.60 -11.48 -8.29
CA ALA A 119 16.76 -12.36 -8.20
C ALA A 119 18.09 -11.62 -8.18
N HIS A 120 18.20 -10.53 -8.94
CA HIS A 120 19.43 -9.73 -8.99
C HIS A 120 19.59 -8.73 -7.84
N GLU A 121 18.61 -8.65 -6.96
CA GLU A 121 18.61 -7.75 -5.80
C GLU A 121 18.88 -8.49 -4.50
N THR A 122 18.91 -9.81 -4.52
CA THR A 122 19.17 -10.57 -3.31
C THR A 122 20.61 -10.36 -2.88
N PRO A 123 20.84 -10.20 -1.57
CA PRO A 123 22.19 -10.07 -1.06
C PRO A 123 22.99 -11.34 -1.26
#